data_cb0f1dd082abfd9b60c96904fba555ef
#
_entry.id   cb0f1dd082abfd9b60c96904fba555ef
#
_cell.length_a   1.000
_cell.length_b   1.000
_cell.length_c   1.000
_cell.angle_alpha   90.00
_cell.angle_beta   90.00
_cell.angle_gamma   90.00
#
_symmetry.space_group_name_H-M   'P 1'
#
loop_
_entity.id
_entity.type
_entity.pdbx_description
1 polymer ?
#
loop_
_entity_poly.entity_id
_entity_poly.type
_entity_poly.pdbx_seq_one_letter_code
_entity_poly.pdbx_strand_id
1 'polypeptide(L)'
;MKKTFIALSLLAIPTMMWAQDENEINVDAQVRARAEYRNGYQQLRPEGAQPASFINERARLGIGYERGDGLSAKLSVQQVGVWGQYAQIQRSGEIMMNEAWGQLRFGENFFAKLGRQILSYDDERLFGDLDWNVAGRSHDALKLGYENDRHKLHLILGFNQNGERLLGTKYANPGQPYKHMQTLWYHYGSEDNPFGISALFSNLGWEHTPSAQGDARFMQTLGTYV
;
A
#
# COMPACT_ATOMS: atom_id res chain seq x y z
N MET A 1 48.75 16.34 -20.20
CA MET A 1 47.60 15.59 -19.61
C MET A 1 46.94 16.49 -18.56
N LYS A 2 45.81 17.10 -18.91
CA LYS A 2 45.07 17.99 -18.00
C LYS A 2 44.03 17.13 -17.26
N LYS A 3 44.15 17.02 -15.95
CA LYS A 3 43.17 16.36 -15.09
C LYS A 3 42.02 17.34 -14.80
N THR A 4 40.85 17.09 -15.36
CA THR A 4 39.64 17.85 -15.07
C THR A 4 39.00 17.25 -13.83
N PHE A 5 38.99 17.99 -12.73
CA PHE A 5 38.21 17.66 -11.54
C PHE A 5 36.78 18.10 -11.78
N ILE A 6 35.82 17.13 -11.79
CA ILE A 6 34.41 17.42 -11.74
C ILE A 6 34.06 17.54 -10.26
N ALA A 7 33.78 18.76 -9.82
CA ALA A 7 33.24 19.02 -8.50
C ALA A 7 31.72 18.68 -8.53
N LEU A 8 31.33 17.66 -7.78
CA LEU A 8 29.94 17.34 -7.52
C LEU A 8 29.42 18.38 -6.51
N SER A 9 28.73 19.40 -6.98
CA SER A 9 28.06 20.36 -6.12
C SER A 9 26.82 19.71 -5.53
N LEU A 10 26.87 19.34 -4.25
CA LEU A 10 25.68 19.10 -3.44
C LEU A 10 24.88 20.41 -3.39
N LEU A 11 23.73 20.46 -4.07
CA LEU A 11 22.74 21.50 -3.84
C LEU A 11 22.18 21.30 -2.42
N ALA A 12 22.69 22.06 -1.47
CA ALA A 12 22.00 22.26 -0.21
C ALA A 12 20.72 23.05 -0.51
N ILE A 13 19.58 22.40 -0.48
CA ILE A 13 18.28 23.09 -0.49
C ILE A 13 18.21 23.84 0.84
N PRO A 14 18.13 25.18 0.84
CA PRO A 14 17.91 25.90 2.08
C PRO A 14 16.54 25.48 2.62
N THR A 15 16.51 24.87 3.79
CA THR A 15 15.28 24.71 4.58
C THR A 15 14.85 26.12 4.94
N MET A 16 13.91 26.69 4.21
CA MET A 16 13.17 27.84 4.64
C MET A 16 12.33 27.39 5.85
N MET A 17 12.82 27.66 7.04
CA MET A 17 12.02 27.67 8.26
C MET A 17 11.02 28.82 8.13
N TRP A 18 9.82 28.49 7.67
CA TRP A 18 8.67 29.36 7.82
C TRP A 18 8.18 29.15 9.25
N ALA A 19 8.33 30.20 10.04
CA ALA A 19 7.83 30.25 11.39
C ALA A 19 6.30 30.13 11.39
N GLN A 20 5.79 29.25 12.25
CA GLN A 20 4.44 29.23 12.79
C GLN A 20 3.27 29.04 11.81
N ASP A 21 3.30 27.98 11.03
CA ASP A 21 2.07 27.31 10.63
C ASP A 21 2.26 25.81 10.93
N GLU A 22 1.23 25.17 11.47
CA GLU A 22 1.17 23.74 11.85
C GLU A 22 1.27 22.80 10.64
N ASN A 23 2.08 23.15 9.66
CA ASN A 23 2.26 22.39 8.43
C ASN A 23 3.57 21.63 8.48
N GLU A 24 3.50 20.33 8.37
CA GLU A 24 4.68 19.45 8.29
C GLU A 24 4.74 18.75 6.95
N ILE A 25 5.92 18.77 6.33
CA ILE A 25 6.20 18.01 5.11
C ILE A 25 7.30 17.01 5.43
N ASN A 26 6.96 15.72 5.29
CA ASN A 26 7.88 14.61 5.46
C ASN A 26 8.25 14.02 4.10
N VAL A 27 9.54 13.78 3.86
CA VAL A 27 10.03 13.11 2.65
C VAL A 27 10.76 11.85 3.07
N ASP A 28 10.35 10.72 2.54
CA ASP A 28 11.00 9.43 2.74
C ASP A 28 11.49 8.84 1.43
N ALA A 29 12.63 8.17 1.45
CA ALA A 29 13.19 7.48 0.31
C ALA A 29 13.71 6.10 0.73
N GLN A 30 13.43 5.09 -0.07
CA GLN A 30 13.89 3.73 0.17
C GLN A 30 14.49 3.14 -1.09
N VAL A 31 15.70 2.57 -0.96
CA VAL A 31 16.30 1.70 -1.98
C VAL A 31 16.54 0.34 -1.34
N ARG A 32 16.01 -0.71 -1.95
CA ARG A 32 16.17 -2.09 -1.48
C ARG A 32 16.54 -2.99 -2.63
N ALA A 33 17.69 -3.68 -2.51
CA ALA A 33 18.10 -4.76 -3.39
C ALA A 33 18.07 -6.08 -2.60
N ARG A 34 17.54 -7.15 -3.20
CA ARG A 34 17.45 -8.48 -2.60
C ARG A 34 17.87 -9.56 -3.59
N ALA A 35 19.01 -10.18 -3.34
CA ALA A 35 19.45 -11.35 -4.10
C ALA A 35 18.66 -12.58 -3.65
N GLU A 36 18.16 -13.35 -4.61
CA GLU A 36 17.42 -14.58 -4.37
C GLU A 36 18.04 -15.74 -5.14
N TYR A 37 18.11 -16.88 -4.45
CA TYR A 37 18.44 -18.18 -5.04
C TYR A 37 17.27 -19.13 -4.77
N ARG A 38 16.67 -19.68 -5.82
CA ARG A 38 15.48 -20.53 -5.74
C ARG A 38 15.77 -21.92 -6.30
N ASN A 39 15.72 -22.92 -5.43
CA ASN A 39 15.87 -24.33 -5.79
C ASN A 39 14.59 -25.08 -5.38
N GLY A 40 13.53 -24.93 -6.19
CA GLY A 40 12.21 -25.51 -5.91
C GLY A 40 11.33 -24.60 -5.06
N TYR A 41 11.16 -23.34 -5.43
CA TYR A 41 10.26 -22.37 -4.77
C TYR A 41 8.81 -22.59 -5.22
N GLN A 42 7.86 -22.67 -4.27
CA GLN A 42 6.41 -22.96 -4.45
C GLN A 42 6.08 -24.35 -5.06
N GLN A 43 7.03 -24.99 -5.73
CA GLN A 43 6.90 -26.35 -6.27
C GLN A 43 8.25 -27.03 -6.23
N LEU A 44 8.25 -28.36 -6.26
CA LEU A 44 9.48 -29.13 -6.39
C LEU A 44 10.16 -28.81 -7.73
N ARG A 45 11.47 -28.66 -7.70
CA ARG A 45 12.23 -28.44 -8.93
C ARG A 45 12.15 -29.67 -9.82
N PRO A 46 11.71 -29.52 -11.09
CA PRO A 46 11.72 -30.63 -12.04
C PRO A 46 13.12 -31.20 -12.24
N GLU A 47 13.20 -32.49 -12.56
CA GLU A 47 14.47 -33.14 -12.87
C GLU A 47 15.13 -32.45 -14.07
N GLY A 48 16.43 -32.22 -13.99
CA GLY A 48 17.21 -31.53 -15.02
C GLY A 48 17.05 -29.99 -15.07
N ALA A 49 16.08 -29.42 -14.38
CA ALA A 49 15.95 -27.95 -14.32
C ALA A 49 17.08 -27.32 -13.50
N GLN A 50 17.52 -26.12 -13.88
CA GLN A 50 18.51 -25.36 -13.11
C GLN A 50 17.82 -24.50 -12.05
N PRO A 51 18.47 -24.25 -10.91
CA PRO A 51 18.00 -23.26 -9.93
C PRO A 51 17.94 -21.86 -10.53
N ALA A 52 16.98 -21.05 -10.08
CA ALA A 52 16.92 -19.64 -10.46
C ALA A 52 17.77 -18.77 -9.53
N SER A 53 18.40 -17.75 -10.09
CA SER A 53 19.14 -16.72 -9.33
C SER A 53 18.89 -15.37 -9.95
N PHE A 54 18.50 -14.38 -9.13
CA PHE A 54 18.20 -13.03 -9.60
C PHE A 54 18.28 -12.02 -8.45
N ILE A 55 18.32 -10.73 -8.77
CA ILE A 55 18.30 -9.64 -7.80
C ILE A 55 17.07 -8.80 -8.07
N ASN A 56 16.15 -8.78 -7.10
CA ASN A 56 15.04 -7.84 -7.09
C ASN A 56 15.52 -6.49 -6.57
N GLU A 57 14.94 -5.42 -7.10
CA GLU A 57 15.13 -4.08 -6.56
C GLU A 57 13.81 -3.33 -6.40
N ARG A 58 13.79 -2.41 -5.46
CA ARG A 58 12.76 -1.41 -5.26
C ARG A 58 13.40 -0.07 -4.94
N ALA A 59 13.02 0.96 -5.68
CA ALA A 59 13.25 2.35 -5.34
C ALA A 59 11.90 3.00 -5.06
N ARG A 60 11.71 3.61 -3.88
CA ARG A 60 10.47 4.26 -3.45
C ARG A 60 10.77 5.65 -2.95
N LEU A 61 9.94 6.61 -3.32
CA LEU A 61 9.96 7.98 -2.81
C LEU A 61 8.56 8.31 -2.29
N GLY A 62 8.49 8.81 -1.07
CA GLY A 62 7.26 9.24 -0.41
C GLY A 62 7.33 10.70 -0.01
N ILE A 63 6.18 11.37 -0.07
CA ILE A 63 5.97 12.72 0.45
C ILE A 63 4.70 12.66 1.30
N GLY A 64 4.84 12.96 2.59
CA GLY A 64 3.77 13.16 3.55
C GLY A 64 3.53 14.65 3.77
N TYR A 65 2.29 15.03 3.99
CA TYR A 65 1.87 16.36 4.39
C TYR A 65 0.91 16.27 5.56
N GLU A 66 1.14 17.06 6.58
CA GLU A 66 0.28 17.18 7.75
C GLU A 66 0.01 18.65 8.03
N ARG A 67 -1.22 18.98 8.34
CA ARG A 67 -1.65 20.33 8.73
C ARG A 67 -2.45 20.26 10.01
N GLY A 68 -1.79 20.60 11.12
CA GLY A 68 -2.35 20.45 12.45
C GLY A 68 -2.90 19.04 12.66
N ASP A 69 -3.90 18.89 13.50
CA ASP A 69 -4.52 17.59 13.78
C ASP A 69 -5.60 17.17 12.77
N GLY A 70 -5.91 18.03 11.81
CA GLY A 70 -7.12 17.89 10.98
C GLY A 70 -6.92 17.30 9.60
N LEU A 71 -5.79 17.55 8.95
CA LEU A 71 -5.54 17.12 7.57
C LEU A 71 -4.20 16.43 7.45
N SER A 72 -4.21 15.23 6.85
CA SER A 72 -2.99 14.56 6.40
C SER A 72 -3.15 14.00 4.99
N ALA A 73 -2.05 13.91 4.27
CA ALA A 73 -2.00 13.34 2.94
C ALA A 73 -0.67 12.63 2.70
N LYS A 74 -0.66 11.63 1.84
CA LYS A 74 0.57 10.96 1.39
C LYS A 74 0.52 10.67 -0.08
N LEU A 75 1.65 10.91 -0.73
CA LEU A 75 1.93 10.48 -2.08
C LEU A 75 3.22 9.65 -2.05
N SER A 76 3.17 8.42 -2.54
CA SER A 76 4.35 7.57 -2.64
C SER A 76 4.37 6.85 -3.98
N VAL A 77 5.48 7.00 -4.68
CA VAL A 77 5.74 6.35 -5.96
C VAL A 77 6.89 5.37 -5.82
N GLN A 78 6.86 4.32 -6.63
CA GLN A 78 7.93 3.33 -6.64
C GLN A 78 8.20 2.78 -8.03
N GLN A 79 9.44 2.35 -8.22
CA GLN A 79 9.86 1.48 -9.30
C GLN A 79 10.28 0.14 -8.67
N VAL A 80 9.82 -0.96 -9.23
CA VAL A 80 10.24 -2.30 -8.84
C VAL A 80 10.68 -3.07 -10.08
N GLY A 81 11.68 -3.94 -9.92
CA GLY A 81 12.19 -4.69 -11.04
C GLY A 81 13.20 -5.77 -10.65
N VAL A 82 13.77 -6.39 -11.66
CA VAL A 82 14.89 -7.33 -11.54
C VAL A 82 16.07 -6.75 -12.29
N TRP A 83 17.25 -6.85 -11.73
CA TRP A 83 18.48 -6.37 -12.38
C TRP A 83 18.66 -7.04 -13.76
N GLY A 84 18.88 -6.22 -14.77
CA GLY A 84 18.96 -6.66 -16.16
C GLY A 84 17.60 -6.76 -16.89
N GLN A 85 16.48 -6.52 -16.21
CA GLN A 85 15.16 -6.46 -16.84
C GLN A 85 15.02 -5.31 -17.82
N TYR A 86 15.68 -4.18 -17.52
CA TYR A 86 15.62 -2.97 -18.32
C TYR A 86 16.91 -2.81 -19.14
N ALA A 87 16.78 -2.27 -20.35
CA ALA A 87 17.91 -1.96 -21.19
C ALA A 87 18.76 -0.83 -20.56
N GLN A 88 20.08 -0.83 -20.80
CA GLN A 88 20.99 0.23 -20.34
C GLN A 88 20.60 1.61 -20.87
N ILE A 89 20.06 1.67 -22.10
CA ILE A 89 19.52 2.88 -22.69
C ILE A 89 18.02 2.70 -22.78
N GLN A 90 17.30 3.04 -21.71
CA GLN A 90 15.86 2.88 -21.64
C GLN A 90 15.16 4.20 -21.95
N ARG A 91 14.12 4.12 -22.79
CA ARG A 91 13.29 5.25 -23.18
C ARG A 91 11.92 5.26 -22.49
N SER A 92 11.54 4.17 -21.86
CA SER A 92 10.31 4.02 -21.09
C SER A 92 10.61 3.33 -19.77
N GLY A 93 9.99 3.79 -18.70
CA GLY A 93 10.09 3.21 -17.38
C GLY A 93 8.71 3.16 -16.74
N GLU A 94 8.49 2.18 -15.88
CA GLU A 94 7.25 2.05 -15.13
C GLU A 94 7.47 2.58 -13.71
N ILE A 95 6.86 3.71 -13.41
CA ILE A 95 6.71 4.20 -12.04
C ILE A 95 5.29 3.87 -11.60
N MET A 96 5.19 3.18 -10.49
CA MET A 96 3.91 2.76 -9.92
C MET A 96 3.55 3.62 -8.73
N MET A 97 2.25 3.91 -8.59
CA MET A 97 1.71 4.51 -7.37
C MET A 97 1.66 3.45 -6.27
N ASN A 98 2.41 3.67 -5.18
CA ASN A 98 2.34 2.84 -4.00
C ASN A 98 1.25 3.32 -3.03
N GLU A 99 1.26 4.62 -2.68
CA GLU A 99 0.20 5.26 -1.89
C GLU A 99 -0.18 6.60 -2.51
N ALA A 100 -1.46 6.95 -2.45
CA ALA A 100 -1.99 8.26 -2.81
C ALA A 100 -3.31 8.47 -2.07
N TRP A 101 -3.26 9.10 -0.90
CA TRP A 101 -4.43 9.26 -0.05
C TRP A 101 -4.46 10.60 0.68
N GLY A 102 -5.67 11.05 1.01
CA GLY A 102 -5.93 12.14 1.92
C GLY A 102 -6.77 11.68 3.10
N GLN A 103 -6.54 12.25 4.26
CA GLN A 103 -7.27 12.01 5.49
C GLN A 103 -7.71 13.31 6.13
N LEU A 104 -8.97 13.35 6.53
CA LEU A 104 -9.53 14.44 7.34
C LEU A 104 -9.92 13.88 8.71
N ARG A 105 -9.53 14.57 9.78
CA ARG A 105 -10.05 14.34 11.12
C ARG A 105 -11.14 15.36 11.43
N PHE A 106 -12.16 14.93 12.15
CA PHE A 106 -13.28 15.77 12.59
C PHE A 106 -13.67 15.38 14.01
N GLY A 107 -13.77 16.41 14.85
CA GLY A 107 -13.79 16.20 16.29
C GLY A 107 -12.47 15.57 16.77
N GLU A 108 -12.47 15.04 17.97
CA GLU A 108 -11.26 14.51 18.62
C GLU A 108 -10.91 13.10 18.12
N ASN A 109 -11.91 12.30 17.72
CA ASN A 109 -11.77 10.86 17.60
C ASN A 109 -12.13 10.30 16.21
N PHE A 110 -12.74 11.08 15.33
CA PHE A 110 -13.22 10.59 14.04
C PHE A 110 -12.28 10.97 12.90
N PHE A 111 -12.20 10.11 11.89
CA PHE A 111 -11.51 10.44 10.65
C PHE A 111 -12.15 9.76 9.43
N ALA A 112 -11.87 10.33 8.26
CA ALA A 112 -12.13 9.73 6.97
C ALA A 112 -10.86 9.78 6.13
N LYS A 113 -10.42 8.62 5.63
CA LYS A 113 -9.23 8.46 4.77
C LYS A 113 -9.65 7.86 3.44
N LEU A 114 -9.34 8.55 2.35
CA LEU A 114 -9.71 8.14 1.00
C LEU A 114 -8.48 8.06 0.10
N GLY A 115 -8.42 7.03 -0.71
CA GLY A 115 -7.42 6.83 -1.76
C GLY A 115 -6.67 5.52 -1.64
N ARG A 116 -5.56 5.43 -2.39
CA ARG A 116 -4.68 4.26 -2.41
C ARG A 116 -3.83 4.24 -1.15
N GLN A 117 -4.04 3.24 -0.31
CA GLN A 117 -3.48 3.17 1.03
C GLN A 117 -3.10 1.74 1.42
N ILE A 118 -2.14 1.63 2.32
CA ILE A 118 -1.81 0.37 2.98
C ILE A 118 -2.88 0.10 4.04
N LEU A 119 -3.37 -1.15 4.08
CA LEU A 119 -4.22 -1.68 5.13
C LEU A 119 -3.43 -2.78 5.85
N SER A 120 -3.14 -2.57 7.13
CA SER A 120 -2.44 -3.51 7.99
C SER A 120 -3.19 -3.58 9.32
N TYR A 121 -3.60 -4.79 9.72
CA TYR A 121 -4.39 -5.05 10.91
C TYR A 121 -3.92 -6.32 11.60
N ASP A 122 -3.84 -6.23 12.91
CA ASP A 122 -3.50 -7.34 13.81
C ASP A 122 -2.19 -8.05 13.40
N ASP A 123 -2.20 -9.37 13.21
CA ASP A 123 -1.07 -10.19 12.77
C ASP A 123 -0.93 -10.29 11.24
N GLU A 124 -1.61 -9.42 10.50
CA GLU A 124 -1.55 -9.30 9.03
C GLU A 124 -2.02 -10.53 8.23
N ARG A 125 -2.74 -11.45 8.83
CA ARG A 125 -3.25 -12.64 8.13
C ARG A 125 -4.21 -12.30 7.00
N LEU A 126 -5.05 -11.28 7.19
CA LEU A 126 -6.01 -10.87 6.18
C LEU A 126 -5.56 -9.60 5.46
N PHE A 127 -5.23 -8.57 6.21
CA PHE A 127 -4.74 -7.30 5.72
C PHE A 127 -3.34 -7.03 6.27
N GLY A 128 -2.36 -6.94 5.37
CA GLY A 128 -0.98 -6.61 5.68
C GLY A 128 -0.31 -5.87 4.54
N ASP A 129 0.74 -5.16 4.82
CA ASP A 129 1.49 -4.34 3.88
C ASP A 129 2.27 -5.17 2.85
N LEU A 130 2.53 -6.46 3.19
CA LEU A 130 3.40 -7.35 2.41
C LEU A 130 4.76 -6.73 2.08
N ASP A 131 5.36 -5.98 2.98
CA ASP A 131 6.63 -5.30 2.69
C ASP A 131 7.79 -6.26 2.39
N TRP A 132 7.68 -7.53 2.78
CA TRP A 132 8.59 -8.59 2.35
C TRP A 132 8.53 -8.86 0.84
N ASN A 133 7.39 -8.59 0.17
CA ASN A 133 7.29 -8.59 -1.29
C ASN A 133 7.97 -7.36 -1.88
N VAL A 134 8.54 -7.48 -3.07
CA VAL A 134 9.25 -6.36 -3.69
C VAL A 134 8.34 -5.16 -3.96
N ALA A 135 7.08 -5.38 -4.32
CA ALA A 135 6.11 -4.33 -4.62
C ALA A 135 5.36 -3.81 -3.38
N GLY A 136 5.18 -4.64 -2.33
CA GLY A 136 4.26 -4.35 -1.24
C GLY A 136 2.80 -4.53 -1.67
N ARG A 137 1.86 -4.10 -0.81
CA ARG A 137 0.42 -4.18 -1.07
C ARG A 137 -0.27 -2.87 -0.71
N SER A 138 -1.12 -2.39 -1.61
CA SER A 138 -1.97 -1.23 -1.37
C SER A 138 -3.39 -1.49 -1.85
N HIS A 139 -4.36 -0.77 -1.27
CA HIS A 139 -5.78 -0.90 -1.53
C HIS A 139 -6.37 0.46 -1.87
N ASP A 140 -7.25 0.50 -2.87
CA ASP A 140 -8.04 1.69 -3.19
C ASP A 140 -9.32 1.63 -2.36
N ALA A 141 -9.44 2.50 -1.35
CA ALA A 141 -10.48 2.38 -0.33
C ALA A 141 -10.85 3.72 0.32
N LEU A 142 -12.08 3.78 0.82
CA LEU A 142 -12.52 4.73 1.84
C LEU A 142 -12.43 4.02 3.20
N LYS A 143 -11.68 4.61 4.15
CA LYS A 143 -11.65 4.18 5.54
C LYS A 143 -12.25 5.26 6.42
N LEU A 144 -13.30 4.91 7.14
CA LEU A 144 -13.91 5.71 8.20
C LEU A 144 -13.47 5.14 9.54
N GLY A 145 -13.01 5.98 10.44
CA GLY A 145 -12.49 5.54 11.72
C GLY A 145 -12.99 6.38 12.89
N TYR A 146 -13.10 5.68 14.02
CA TYR A 146 -13.20 6.25 15.36
C TYR A 146 -12.04 5.68 16.19
N GLU A 147 -11.25 6.53 16.79
CA GLU A 147 -10.11 6.14 17.62
C GLU A 147 -10.06 7.01 18.86
N ASN A 148 -10.00 6.37 20.03
CA ASN A 148 -9.63 7.00 21.29
C ASN A 148 -8.60 6.12 22.03
N ASP A 149 -8.25 6.44 23.27
CA ASP A 149 -7.20 5.76 24.04
C ASP A 149 -7.41 4.25 24.20
N ARG A 150 -8.65 3.75 24.11
CA ARG A 150 -8.98 2.34 24.35
C ARG A 150 -9.70 1.66 23.21
N HIS A 151 -10.41 2.40 22.39
CA HIS A 151 -11.28 1.85 21.36
C HIS A 151 -10.87 2.36 19.98
N LYS A 152 -10.67 1.46 19.04
CA LYS A 152 -10.49 1.78 17.63
C LYS A 152 -11.54 1.01 16.82
N LEU A 153 -12.28 1.72 15.99
CA LEU A 153 -13.30 1.14 15.12
C LEU A 153 -13.11 1.67 13.70
N HIS A 154 -12.87 0.77 12.74
CA HIS A 154 -12.66 1.13 11.34
C HIS A 154 -13.68 0.45 10.44
N LEU A 155 -14.34 1.23 9.60
CA LEU A 155 -15.12 0.75 8.46
C LEU A 155 -14.36 1.03 7.18
N ILE A 156 -14.09 -0.01 6.40
CA ILE A 156 -13.30 0.06 5.17
C ILE A 156 -14.19 -0.36 4.01
N LEU A 157 -14.28 0.49 3.01
CA LEU A 157 -15.11 0.30 1.82
C LEU A 157 -14.25 0.38 0.57
N GLY A 158 -14.33 -0.63 -0.30
CA GLY A 158 -13.66 -0.67 -1.58
C GLY A 158 -14.59 -1.12 -2.71
N PHE A 159 -14.45 -0.47 -3.87
CA PHE A 159 -15.12 -0.84 -5.10
C PHE A 159 -14.17 -0.69 -6.28
N ASN A 160 -13.77 -1.81 -6.86
CA ASN A 160 -12.76 -1.87 -7.90
C ASN A 160 -13.35 -2.13 -9.28
N GLN A 161 -12.81 -1.43 -10.27
CA GLN A 161 -13.14 -1.57 -11.69
C GLN A 161 -11.86 -1.61 -12.54
N ASN A 162 -11.89 -2.25 -13.71
CA ASN A 162 -10.74 -2.31 -14.64
C ASN A 162 -10.53 -1.01 -15.43
N GLY A 163 -11.46 -0.08 -15.35
CA GLY A 163 -11.44 1.18 -16.09
C GLY A 163 -12.83 1.78 -16.18
N GLU A 164 -12.93 2.95 -16.78
CA GLU A 164 -14.20 3.63 -17.05
C GLU A 164 -15.04 2.82 -18.05
N ARG A 165 -16.34 2.72 -17.79
CA ARG A 165 -17.29 2.00 -18.65
C ARG A 165 -18.53 2.83 -18.87
N LEU A 166 -19.10 2.72 -20.06
CA LEU A 166 -20.40 3.32 -20.36
C LEU A 166 -21.55 2.53 -19.74
N LEU A 167 -21.41 1.21 -19.61
CA LEU A 167 -22.44 0.30 -19.12
C LEU A 167 -21.81 -0.85 -18.33
N GLY A 168 -22.54 -1.26 -17.27
CA GLY A 168 -22.16 -2.40 -16.45
C GLY A 168 -20.95 -2.17 -15.51
N THR A 169 -20.71 -3.12 -14.62
CA THR A 169 -19.66 -3.06 -13.60
C THR A 169 -18.79 -4.31 -13.62
N LYS A 170 -18.61 -4.95 -14.77
CA LYS A 170 -17.81 -6.17 -14.89
C LYS A 170 -16.35 -5.90 -14.54
N TYR A 171 -15.77 -6.73 -13.68
CA TYR A 171 -14.38 -6.69 -13.22
C TYR A 171 -13.65 -7.97 -13.63
N ALA A 172 -13.30 -8.09 -14.92
CA ALA A 172 -12.87 -9.35 -15.53
C ALA A 172 -11.36 -9.63 -15.38
N ASN A 173 -10.55 -8.62 -15.13
CA ASN A 173 -9.10 -8.75 -15.01
C ASN A 173 -8.62 -7.92 -13.82
N PRO A 174 -8.74 -8.47 -12.61
CA PRO A 174 -8.57 -7.71 -11.38
C PRO A 174 -7.11 -7.29 -11.12
N GLY A 175 -6.86 -5.97 -11.03
CA GLY A 175 -5.66 -5.44 -10.39
C GLY A 175 -5.68 -5.63 -8.88
N GLN A 176 -6.88 -5.71 -8.28
CA GLN A 176 -7.12 -6.11 -6.89
C GLN A 176 -7.80 -7.50 -6.87
N PRO A 177 -7.57 -8.31 -5.83
CA PRO A 177 -8.14 -9.66 -5.77
C PRO A 177 -9.66 -9.69 -5.51
N TYR A 178 -10.30 -8.57 -5.27
CA TYR A 178 -11.73 -8.42 -5.04
C TYR A 178 -12.30 -7.23 -5.83
N LYS A 179 -13.58 -7.30 -6.14
CA LYS A 179 -14.37 -6.22 -6.74
C LYS A 179 -14.97 -5.31 -5.68
N HIS A 180 -15.53 -5.91 -4.63
CA HIS A 180 -16.13 -5.21 -3.50
C HIS A 180 -15.40 -5.58 -2.21
N MET A 181 -15.26 -4.60 -1.32
CA MET A 181 -14.78 -4.81 0.03
C MET A 181 -15.64 -3.99 0.99
N GLN A 182 -16.19 -4.67 2.01
CA GLN A 182 -16.75 -4.06 3.19
C GLN A 182 -16.12 -4.77 4.40
N THR A 183 -15.30 -4.03 5.14
CA THR A 183 -14.61 -4.59 6.31
C THR A 183 -14.86 -3.71 7.51
N LEU A 184 -15.23 -4.33 8.62
CA LEU A 184 -15.34 -3.71 9.92
C LEU A 184 -14.27 -4.32 10.82
N TRP A 185 -13.46 -3.49 11.41
CA TRP A 185 -12.46 -3.88 12.40
C TRP A 185 -12.66 -3.07 13.68
N TYR A 186 -12.64 -3.76 14.80
CA TYR A 186 -12.70 -3.18 16.13
C TYR A 186 -11.56 -3.67 16.96
N HIS A 187 -10.93 -2.78 17.71
CA HIS A 187 -9.90 -3.11 18.68
C HIS A 187 -10.22 -2.46 20.02
N TYR A 188 -10.05 -3.24 21.08
CA TYR A 188 -10.06 -2.77 22.47
C TYR A 188 -8.70 -3.06 23.08
N GLY A 189 -8.03 -2.04 23.58
CA GLY A 189 -6.73 -2.10 24.25
C GLY A 189 -6.18 -0.71 24.46
N SER A 190 -5.23 -0.56 25.36
CA SER A 190 -4.52 0.72 25.55
C SER A 190 -3.02 0.47 25.60
N GLU A 191 -2.23 1.50 25.30
CA GLU A 191 -0.75 1.40 25.33
C GLU A 191 -0.20 1.04 26.71
N ASP A 192 -0.91 1.39 27.78
CA ASP A 192 -0.53 1.08 29.17
C ASP A 192 -0.88 -0.36 29.57
N ASN A 193 -1.67 -1.09 28.77
CA ASN A 193 -2.09 -2.45 29.09
C ASN A 193 -1.61 -3.41 27.98
N PRO A 194 -0.75 -4.39 28.28
CA PRO A 194 -0.27 -5.35 27.28
C PRO A 194 -1.36 -6.26 26.71
N PHE A 195 -2.57 -6.24 27.28
CA PHE A 195 -3.69 -7.03 26.80
C PHE A 195 -4.59 -6.22 25.89
N GLY A 196 -4.75 -6.70 24.65
CA GLY A 196 -5.67 -6.13 23.69
C GLY A 196 -6.44 -7.24 22.97
N ILE A 197 -7.64 -6.92 22.50
CA ILE A 197 -8.46 -7.82 21.69
C ILE A 197 -9.00 -7.11 20.47
N SER A 198 -8.92 -7.76 19.32
CA SER A 198 -9.52 -7.27 18.08
C SER A 198 -10.56 -8.25 17.55
N ALA A 199 -11.54 -7.70 16.84
CA ALA A 199 -12.50 -8.45 16.05
C ALA A 199 -12.56 -7.83 14.63
N LEU A 200 -12.54 -8.68 13.63
CA LEU A 200 -12.61 -8.29 12.23
C LEU A 200 -13.72 -9.06 11.53
N PHE A 201 -14.59 -8.32 10.83
CA PHE A 201 -15.56 -8.88 9.89
C PHE A 201 -15.27 -8.32 8.52
N SER A 202 -15.06 -9.17 7.52
CA SER A 202 -14.81 -8.77 6.14
C SER A 202 -15.77 -9.49 5.19
N ASN A 203 -16.44 -8.72 4.34
CA ASN A 203 -17.29 -9.17 3.25
C ASN A 203 -16.63 -8.77 1.93
N LEU A 204 -16.00 -9.73 1.26
CA LEU A 204 -15.32 -9.53 -0.02
C LEU A 204 -16.17 -10.11 -1.15
N GLY A 205 -16.30 -9.35 -2.24
CA GLY A 205 -17.04 -9.76 -3.43
C GLY A 205 -16.10 -9.93 -4.63
N TRP A 206 -16.22 -11.05 -5.34
CA TRP A 206 -15.50 -11.34 -6.59
C TRP A 206 -16.45 -11.38 -7.76
N GLU A 207 -15.94 -11.05 -8.93
CA GLU A 207 -16.71 -11.26 -10.16
C GLU A 207 -17.08 -12.72 -10.31
N HIS A 208 -18.36 -12.98 -10.51
CA HIS A 208 -18.90 -14.32 -10.70
C HIS A 208 -19.18 -14.56 -12.17
N THR A 209 -18.34 -15.31 -12.83
CA THR A 209 -18.47 -15.71 -14.24
C THR A 209 -18.68 -14.58 -15.24
N PRO A 210 -18.51 -14.80 -16.52
CA PRO A 210 -18.56 -13.77 -17.55
C PRO A 210 -19.98 -13.25 -17.82
N SER A 211 -20.74 -12.90 -16.80
CA SER A 211 -21.97 -12.14 -17.02
C SER A 211 -21.60 -10.75 -17.53
N ALA A 212 -22.29 -10.30 -18.57
CA ALA A 212 -22.06 -8.96 -19.11
C ALA A 212 -22.44 -7.84 -18.13
N GLN A 213 -23.13 -8.18 -17.03
CA GLN A 213 -23.69 -7.24 -16.06
C GLN A 213 -22.79 -7.02 -14.83
N GLY A 214 -21.84 -7.91 -14.58
CA GLY A 214 -20.89 -7.75 -13.48
C GLY A 214 -21.44 -8.21 -12.12
N ASP A 215 -22.05 -9.39 -12.08
CA ASP A 215 -22.51 -10.01 -10.83
C ASP A 215 -21.32 -10.40 -9.95
N ALA A 216 -21.46 -10.24 -8.64
CA ALA A 216 -20.45 -10.60 -7.67
C ALA A 216 -20.92 -11.71 -6.74
N ARG A 217 -20.03 -12.64 -6.39
CA ARG A 217 -20.17 -13.56 -5.26
C ARG A 217 -19.43 -12.99 -4.07
N PHE A 218 -20.03 -13.15 -2.90
CA PHE A 218 -19.49 -12.64 -1.64
C PHE A 218 -19.02 -13.78 -0.74
N MET A 219 -17.93 -13.55 -0.05
CA MET A 219 -17.40 -14.40 1.02
C MET A 219 -17.23 -13.55 2.27
N GLN A 220 -17.74 -14.05 3.39
CA GLN A 220 -17.60 -13.43 4.69
C GLN A 220 -16.47 -14.12 5.46
N THR A 221 -15.67 -13.32 6.13
CA THR A 221 -14.64 -13.77 7.06
C THR A 221 -14.84 -13.07 8.40
N LEU A 222 -14.88 -13.84 9.47
CA LEU A 222 -14.87 -13.34 10.84
C LEU A 222 -13.60 -13.85 11.53
N GLY A 223 -12.89 -12.95 12.18
CA GLY A 223 -11.67 -13.24 12.92
C GLY A 223 -11.60 -12.48 14.24
N THR A 224 -10.88 -13.04 15.18
CA THR A 224 -10.49 -12.40 16.45
C THR A 224 -9.00 -12.55 16.66
N TYR A 225 -8.40 -11.56 17.30
CA TYR A 225 -6.98 -11.55 17.66
C TYR A 225 -6.82 -11.04 19.09
N VAL A 226 -5.91 -11.66 19.86
CA VAL A 226 -5.63 -11.36 21.28
C VAL A 226 -4.14 -11.22 21.48
#